data_6281d011cf172eaabcb01fa0d515ba8a
#
_entry.id   6281d011cf172eaabcb01fa0d515ba8a
#
_cell.length_a   1.000
_cell.length_b   1.000
_cell.length_c   1.000
_cell.angle_alpha   90.00
_cell.angle_beta   90.00
_cell.angle_gamma   90.00
#
_symmetry.space_group_name_H-M   'P 1'
#
loop_
_entity.id
_entity.type
_entity.pdbx_description
1 polymer ?
#
loop_
_entity_poly.entity_id
_entity_poly.type
_entity_poly.pdbx_seq_one_letter_code
_entity_poly.pdbx_strand_id
1 'polypeptide(L)'
;MRHKKGFYEVAPVAGFIARQDWTHTMERAERNGLSLQSQQGSTGLLFSVRILAPILDGGQRHIVLAAIQYSLGRHTYMPGIAAEFTCRNLSRLDAAARSAAAAKISEHLSRYGEQEPYPQVWHGLSRVLTSGKIKEYDRRKERMPILQPLENMERISRQALADDLDTVLERISREDIGLVITEEGKDDLVLCPASWFNLDYVDDFSCVINSALRYAMRSEDEESAAVVQYLRRHYQLFDEKTLSVAVADLERELNQPIVTLKQPQVWKELQELFRQRLDELRKESSEGEETHHG
;
A
#
# COMPACT_ATOMS: atom_id res chain seq x y z
N MET A 1 -22.30 -2.33 15.63
CA MET A 1 -20.92 -2.15 15.13
C MET A 1 -20.99 -1.10 14.01
N ARG A 2 -20.56 0.12 14.27
CA ARG A 2 -20.40 1.13 13.23
C ARG A 2 -19.08 0.79 12.52
N HIS A 3 -19.15 0.36 11.27
CA HIS A 3 -17.98 0.28 10.41
C HIS A 3 -17.34 1.67 10.39
N LYS A 4 -16.11 1.80 10.87
CA LYS A 4 -15.32 3.01 10.63
C LYS A 4 -15.26 3.18 9.11
N LYS A 5 -15.78 4.31 8.64
CA LYS A 5 -15.71 4.70 7.23
C LYS A 5 -14.24 4.70 6.83
N GLY A 6 -13.86 3.88 5.86
CA GLY A 6 -12.52 3.91 5.29
C GLY A 6 -12.26 5.28 4.64
N PHE A 7 -11.02 5.58 4.37
CA PHE A 7 -10.52 6.81 3.71
C PHE A 7 -11.36 7.29 2.52
N TYR A 8 -12.12 6.39 1.90
CA TYR A 8 -12.85 6.55 0.63
C TYR A 8 -14.33 6.88 0.79
N GLU A 9 -14.86 6.85 2.01
CA GLU A 9 -16.25 7.21 2.29
C GLU A 9 -16.43 8.69 2.62
N VAL A 10 -15.34 9.49 2.59
CA VAL A 10 -15.44 10.94 2.73
C VAL A 10 -16.02 11.48 1.43
N ALA A 11 -17.20 12.08 1.51
CA ALA A 11 -17.81 12.74 0.36
C ALA A 11 -16.79 13.70 -0.29
N PRO A 12 -16.59 13.63 -1.61
CA PRO A 12 -15.62 14.47 -2.28
C PRO A 12 -15.96 15.95 -2.10
N VAL A 13 -14.95 16.76 -1.82
CA VAL A 13 -15.09 18.22 -1.75
C VAL A 13 -15.08 18.76 -3.18
N ALA A 14 -16.12 19.48 -3.56
CA ALA A 14 -16.16 20.10 -4.86
C ALA A 14 -15.02 21.12 -5.02
N GLY A 15 -14.36 21.15 -6.18
CA GLY A 15 -13.18 21.96 -6.43
C GLY A 15 -13.39 23.45 -6.18
N PHE A 16 -14.61 23.98 -6.43
CA PHE A 16 -14.91 25.37 -6.11
C PHE A 16 -14.95 25.67 -4.61
N ILE A 17 -15.40 24.70 -3.75
CA ILE A 17 -15.39 24.82 -2.30
C ILE A 17 -13.95 24.73 -1.79
N ALA A 18 -13.16 23.81 -2.33
CA ALA A 18 -11.75 23.67 -1.98
C ALA A 18 -10.97 24.96 -2.24
N ARG A 19 -11.27 25.68 -3.31
CA ARG A 19 -10.62 26.96 -3.65
C ARG A 19 -11.02 28.13 -2.76
N GLN A 20 -12.20 28.11 -2.15
CA GLN A 20 -12.66 29.17 -1.24
C GLN A 20 -11.82 29.25 0.05
N ASP A 21 -11.35 28.09 0.53
CA ASP A 21 -10.46 28.01 1.67
C ASP A 21 -9.33 27.02 1.38
N TRP A 22 -8.43 27.46 0.50
CA TRP A 22 -7.35 26.62 0.01
C TRP A 22 -6.38 26.18 1.10
N THR A 23 -6.05 27.08 2.02
CA THR A 23 -5.14 26.79 3.14
C THR A 23 -5.70 25.66 4.00
N HIS A 24 -6.94 25.78 4.43
CA HIS A 24 -7.58 24.74 5.24
C HIS A 24 -7.74 23.40 4.46
N THR A 25 -8.01 23.49 3.15
CA THR A 25 -8.07 22.31 2.28
C THR A 25 -6.75 21.55 2.25
N MET A 26 -5.63 22.27 2.13
CA MET A 26 -4.29 21.67 2.14
C MET A 26 -3.93 21.07 3.50
N GLU A 27 -4.15 21.80 4.60
CA GLU A 27 -3.94 21.28 5.95
C GLU A 27 -4.74 20.00 6.22
N ARG A 28 -5.97 19.92 5.72
CA ARG A 28 -6.80 18.75 5.86
C ARG A 28 -6.27 17.57 5.05
N ALA A 29 -5.80 17.83 3.82
CA ALA A 29 -5.18 16.81 2.98
C ALA A 29 -3.90 16.24 3.60
N GLU A 30 -3.08 17.09 4.23
CA GLU A 30 -1.86 16.67 4.93
C GLU A 30 -2.15 15.72 6.09
N ARG A 31 -3.20 15.99 6.87
CA ARG A 31 -3.52 15.20 8.07
C ARG A 31 -4.21 13.88 7.75
N ASN A 32 -5.23 13.93 6.90
CA ASN A 32 -6.18 12.82 6.76
C ASN A 32 -6.37 12.34 5.31
N GLY A 33 -5.73 13.02 4.35
CA GLY A 33 -6.09 12.88 2.95
C GLY A 33 -7.43 13.55 2.63
N LEU A 34 -7.66 13.84 1.38
CA LEU A 34 -8.86 14.51 0.91
C LEU A 34 -9.27 14.00 -0.47
N SER A 35 -10.56 13.76 -0.65
CA SER A 35 -11.15 13.53 -1.97
C SER A 35 -11.61 14.86 -2.56
N LEU A 36 -11.17 15.16 -3.77
CA LEU A 36 -11.55 16.36 -4.54
C LEU A 36 -12.36 15.96 -5.76
N GLN A 37 -13.35 16.76 -6.13
CA GLN A 37 -14.16 16.53 -7.31
C GLN A 37 -14.18 17.77 -8.22
N SER A 38 -13.92 17.58 -9.52
CA SER A 38 -14.07 18.62 -10.54
C SER A 38 -15.54 18.92 -10.81
N GLN A 39 -15.80 20.04 -11.50
CA GLN A 39 -17.15 20.39 -11.96
C GLN A 39 -17.73 19.36 -12.94
N GLN A 40 -16.87 18.63 -13.67
CA GLN A 40 -17.26 17.59 -14.61
C GLN A 40 -17.40 16.21 -13.98
N GLY A 41 -17.15 16.09 -12.66
CA GLY A 41 -17.32 14.87 -11.90
C GLY A 41 -16.07 14.01 -11.75
N SER A 42 -14.93 14.39 -12.32
CA SER A 42 -13.65 13.69 -12.12
C SER A 42 -13.21 13.78 -10.65
N THR A 43 -12.82 12.65 -10.08
CA THR A 43 -12.43 12.58 -8.66
C THR A 43 -10.95 12.25 -8.51
N GLY A 44 -10.25 13.07 -7.74
CA GLY A 44 -8.87 12.86 -7.34
C GLY A 44 -8.74 12.73 -5.83
N LEU A 45 -7.74 11.99 -5.39
CA LEU A 45 -7.37 11.84 -4.00
C LEU A 45 -6.07 12.60 -3.73
N LEU A 46 -6.08 13.46 -2.73
CA LEU A 46 -4.95 14.28 -2.30
C LEU A 46 -4.47 13.80 -0.93
N PHE A 47 -3.22 13.37 -0.84
CA PHE A 47 -2.62 12.82 0.38
C PHE A 47 -1.23 13.40 0.63
N SER A 48 -0.82 13.45 1.89
CA SER A 48 0.59 13.69 2.22
C SER A 48 1.49 12.64 1.55
N VAL A 49 2.61 13.09 0.99
CA VAL A 49 3.67 12.19 0.48
C VAL A 49 4.07 11.17 1.55
N ARG A 50 4.09 11.55 2.83
CA ARG A 50 4.43 10.66 3.93
C ARG A 50 3.48 9.46 4.05
N ILE A 51 2.18 9.65 3.81
CA ILE A 51 1.17 8.58 3.88
C ILE A 51 1.35 7.61 2.72
N LEU A 52 1.68 8.10 1.54
CA LEU A 52 1.81 7.27 0.34
C LEU A 52 3.23 6.75 0.09
N ALA A 53 4.26 7.34 0.70
CA ALA A 53 5.64 6.92 0.51
C ALA A 53 5.86 5.41 0.71
N PRO A 54 5.31 4.73 1.75
CA PRO A 54 5.47 3.29 1.89
C PRO A 54 4.87 2.49 0.74
N ILE A 55 3.79 3.00 0.17
CA ILE A 55 3.09 2.38 -0.95
C ILE A 55 3.83 2.66 -2.26
N LEU A 56 4.47 3.82 -2.35
CA LEU A 56 5.15 4.33 -3.55
C LEU A 56 6.69 4.17 -3.51
N ASP A 57 7.26 3.63 -2.43
CA ASP A 57 8.71 3.40 -2.30
C ASP A 57 9.16 2.13 -3.05
N GLY A 58 10.29 2.23 -3.74
CA GLY A 58 10.94 1.11 -4.45
C GLY A 58 11.31 -0.07 -3.54
N GLY A 59 11.46 0.12 -2.22
CA GLY A 59 11.68 -0.94 -1.22
C GLY A 59 10.52 -1.95 -1.11
N GLN A 60 9.35 -1.59 -1.60
CA GLN A 60 8.16 -2.45 -1.61
C GLN A 60 8.35 -3.76 -2.40
N ARG A 61 9.31 -3.82 -3.33
CA ARG A 61 9.64 -5.06 -4.06
C ARG A 61 9.96 -6.22 -3.12
N HIS A 62 10.69 -5.98 -2.05
CA HIS A 62 11.04 -7.00 -1.06
C HIS A 62 9.83 -7.47 -0.27
N ILE A 63 8.93 -6.56 0.06
CA ILE A 63 7.65 -6.90 0.70
C ILE A 63 6.82 -7.82 -0.21
N VAL A 64 6.70 -7.48 -1.49
CA VAL A 64 5.98 -8.29 -2.48
C VAL A 64 6.61 -9.67 -2.63
N LEU A 65 7.94 -9.75 -2.80
CA LEU A 65 8.65 -11.02 -2.95
C LEU A 65 8.50 -11.92 -1.72
N ALA A 66 8.66 -11.36 -0.53
CA ALA A 66 8.47 -12.08 0.73
C ALA A 66 7.01 -12.56 0.91
N ALA A 67 6.03 -11.73 0.55
CA ALA A 67 4.62 -12.10 0.61
C ALA A 67 4.27 -13.23 -0.36
N ILE A 68 4.81 -13.22 -1.58
CA ILE A 68 4.68 -14.33 -2.54
C ILE A 68 5.25 -15.61 -1.93
N GLN A 69 6.49 -15.57 -1.45
CA GLN A 69 7.16 -16.74 -0.86
C GLN A 69 6.41 -17.30 0.36
N TYR A 70 5.87 -16.43 1.21
CA TYR A 70 5.02 -16.85 2.32
C TYR A 70 3.73 -17.53 1.88
N SER A 71 3.14 -17.06 0.79
CA SER A 71 1.80 -17.47 0.34
C SER A 71 1.81 -18.79 -0.46
N LEU A 72 2.96 -19.19 -1.01
CA LEU A 72 3.11 -20.47 -1.72
C LEU A 72 2.77 -21.66 -0.81
N GLY A 73 1.96 -22.59 -1.29
CA GLY A 73 1.52 -23.78 -0.56
C GLY A 73 0.48 -23.53 0.54
N ARG A 74 -0.10 -22.32 0.64
CA ARG A 74 -1.06 -21.98 1.70
C ARG A 74 -2.50 -22.23 1.26
N HIS A 75 -3.27 -22.92 2.12
CA HIS A 75 -4.73 -23.15 1.97
C HIS A 75 -5.53 -21.96 2.52
N THR A 76 -5.27 -20.74 2.06
CA THR A 76 -5.93 -19.52 2.51
C THR A 76 -6.24 -18.61 1.33
N TYR A 77 -6.84 -17.45 1.56
CA TYR A 77 -7.04 -16.42 0.55
C TYR A 77 -5.75 -15.64 0.21
N MET A 78 -4.68 -15.80 0.98
CA MET A 78 -3.41 -15.07 0.82
C MET A 78 -2.78 -15.20 -0.57
N PRO A 79 -2.75 -16.38 -1.23
CA PRO A 79 -2.27 -16.49 -2.61
C PRO A 79 -2.94 -15.52 -3.58
N GLY A 80 -4.26 -15.41 -3.50
CA GLY A 80 -5.02 -14.48 -4.35
C GLY A 80 -4.65 -13.02 -4.09
N ILE A 81 -4.59 -12.61 -2.83
CA ILE A 81 -4.20 -11.25 -2.43
C ILE A 81 -2.76 -10.92 -2.86
N ALA A 82 -1.81 -11.82 -2.58
CA ALA A 82 -0.41 -11.60 -2.97
C ALA A 82 -0.26 -11.45 -4.49
N ALA A 83 -0.97 -12.28 -5.27
CA ALA A 83 -0.94 -12.20 -6.72
C ALA A 83 -1.58 -10.90 -7.23
N GLU A 84 -2.72 -10.52 -6.72
CA GLU A 84 -3.42 -9.29 -7.13
C GLU A 84 -2.62 -8.05 -6.77
N PHE A 85 -2.11 -7.97 -5.55
CA PHE A 85 -1.24 -6.89 -5.11
C PHE A 85 0.03 -6.80 -5.97
N THR A 86 0.65 -7.93 -6.31
CA THR A 86 1.82 -7.97 -7.19
C THR A 86 1.48 -7.42 -8.57
N CYS A 87 0.35 -7.81 -9.14
CA CYS A 87 -0.09 -7.30 -10.44
C CYS A 87 -0.31 -5.77 -10.42
N ARG A 88 -0.93 -5.25 -9.37
CA ARG A 88 -1.14 -3.79 -9.19
C ARG A 88 0.18 -3.03 -9.06
N ASN A 89 1.21 -3.65 -8.53
CA ASN A 89 2.53 -3.05 -8.31
C ASN A 89 3.59 -3.53 -9.31
N LEU A 90 3.19 -4.10 -10.43
CA LEU A 90 4.10 -4.70 -11.41
C LEU A 90 5.15 -3.70 -11.94
N SER A 91 4.79 -2.45 -12.13
CA SER A 91 5.68 -1.39 -12.61
C SER A 91 6.81 -1.04 -11.63
N ARG A 92 6.68 -1.40 -10.36
CA ARG A 92 7.69 -1.19 -9.30
C ARG A 92 8.68 -2.35 -9.18
N LEU A 93 8.31 -3.49 -9.75
CA LEU A 93 9.20 -4.63 -9.83
C LEU A 93 10.09 -4.46 -11.06
N ASP A 94 11.37 -4.23 -10.84
CA ASP A 94 12.34 -4.26 -11.92
C ASP A 94 12.41 -5.65 -12.58
N ALA A 95 13.11 -5.75 -13.69
CA ALA A 95 13.20 -7.00 -14.45
C ALA A 95 13.83 -8.15 -13.62
N ALA A 96 14.80 -7.82 -12.76
CA ALA A 96 15.46 -8.81 -11.90
C ALA A 96 14.50 -9.33 -10.83
N ALA A 97 13.76 -8.44 -10.14
CA ALA A 97 12.77 -8.83 -9.14
C ALA A 97 11.62 -9.66 -9.76
N ARG A 98 11.13 -9.27 -10.95
CA ARG A 98 10.11 -10.06 -11.66
C ARG A 98 10.62 -11.45 -12.03
N SER A 99 11.85 -11.54 -12.53
CA SER A 99 12.48 -12.83 -12.87
C SER A 99 12.67 -13.71 -11.64
N ALA A 100 13.13 -13.15 -10.53
CA ALA A 100 13.32 -13.86 -9.27
C ALA A 100 11.99 -14.40 -8.73
N ALA A 101 10.92 -13.58 -8.73
CA ALA A 101 9.59 -14.00 -8.32
C ALA A 101 9.04 -15.13 -9.20
N ALA A 102 9.16 -15.00 -10.53
CA ALA A 102 8.73 -16.01 -11.47
C ALA A 102 9.50 -17.35 -11.29
N ALA A 103 10.81 -17.26 -11.04
CA ALA A 103 11.64 -18.44 -10.76
C ALA A 103 11.22 -19.15 -9.48
N LYS A 104 10.96 -18.42 -8.39
CA LYS A 104 10.46 -19.01 -7.13
C LYS A 104 9.11 -19.69 -7.28
N ILE A 105 8.19 -19.08 -8.00
CA ILE A 105 6.89 -19.68 -8.31
C ILE A 105 7.08 -20.96 -9.14
N SER A 106 7.91 -20.92 -10.17
CA SER A 106 8.19 -22.08 -11.04
C SER A 106 8.85 -23.22 -10.27
N GLU A 107 9.82 -22.92 -9.41
CA GLU A 107 10.46 -23.90 -8.53
C GLU A 107 9.44 -24.58 -7.62
N HIS A 108 8.58 -23.77 -6.97
CA HIS A 108 7.54 -24.30 -6.10
C HIS A 108 6.55 -25.19 -6.84
N LEU A 109 6.04 -24.74 -7.99
CA LEU A 109 5.10 -25.52 -8.81
C LEU A 109 5.71 -26.81 -9.37
N SER A 110 7.00 -26.78 -9.72
CA SER A 110 7.72 -27.99 -10.17
C SER A 110 7.84 -29.03 -9.07
N ARG A 111 7.99 -28.59 -7.81
CA ARG A 111 8.19 -29.48 -6.66
C ARG A 111 6.87 -29.94 -6.04
N TYR A 112 5.86 -29.07 -6.00
CA TYR A 112 4.63 -29.27 -5.22
C TYR A 112 3.35 -29.04 -6.03
N GLY A 113 3.42 -28.97 -7.38
CA GLY A 113 2.30 -28.54 -8.20
C GLY A 113 1.01 -29.34 -8.01
N GLU A 114 1.11 -30.66 -7.76
CA GLU A 114 -0.05 -31.50 -7.44
C GLU A 114 -0.64 -31.23 -6.05
N GLN A 115 0.16 -30.69 -5.13
CA GLN A 115 -0.23 -30.38 -3.75
C GLN A 115 -0.51 -28.89 -3.56
N GLU A 116 -0.23 -28.06 -4.57
CA GLU A 116 -0.48 -26.61 -4.50
C GLU A 116 -2.00 -26.35 -4.53
N PRO A 117 -2.55 -25.67 -3.51
CA PRO A 117 -4.00 -25.45 -3.41
C PRO A 117 -4.56 -24.57 -4.54
N TYR A 118 -3.76 -23.64 -5.06
CA TYR A 118 -4.19 -22.64 -6.04
C TYR A 118 -3.21 -22.54 -7.22
N PRO A 119 -2.89 -23.63 -7.93
CA PRO A 119 -1.86 -23.62 -8.98
C PRO A 119 -2.19 -22.63 -10.10
N GLN A 120 -3.47 -22.42 -10.41
CA GLN A 120 -3.91 -21.47 -11.44
C GLN A 120 -3.57 -20.02 -11.11
N VAL A 121 -3.58 -19.64 -9.83
CA VAL A 121 -3.18 -18.28 -9.36
C VAL A 121 -1.71 -18.07 -9.66
N TRP A 122 -0.88 -19.02 -9.30
CA TRP A 122 0.56 -18.94 -9.47
C TRP A 122 1.00 -19.04 -10.93
N HIS A 123 0.35 -19.90 -11.73
CA HIS A 123 0.57 -19.92 -13.18
C HIS A 123 0.19 -18.58 -13.83
N GLY A 124 -0.93 -17.98 -13.39
CA GLY A 124 -1.36 -16.66 -13.84
C GLY A 124 -0.33 -15.58 -13.51
N LEU A 125 0.08 -15.51 -12.24
CA LEU A 125 1.07 -14.53 -11.78
C LEU A 125 2.43 -14.72 -12.47
N SER A 126 2.91 -15.96 -12.62
CA SER A 126 4.18 -16.23 -13.30
C SER A 126 4.18 -15.71 -14.74
N ARG A 127 3.08 -15.87 -15.49
CA ARG A 127 2.93 -15.31 -16.84
C ARG A 127 2.98 -13.80 -16.84
N VAL A 128 2.30 -13.12 -15.90
CA VAL A 128 2.32 -11.67 -15.76
C VAL A 128 3.74 -11.17 -15.46
N LEU A 129 4.42 -11.79 -14.50
CA LEU A 129 5.80 -11.43 -14.14
C LEU A 129 6.77 -11.59 -15.31
N THR A 130 6.62 -12.65 -16.10
CA THR A 130 7.48 -12.93 -17.26
C THR A 130 7.17 -12.01 -18.43
N SER A 131 5.90 -11.78 -18.75
CA SER A 131 5.49 -10.96 -19.89
C SER A 131 5.53 -9.46 -19.62
N GLY A 132 5.43 -9.06 -18.36
CA GLY A 132 5.23 -7.66 -17.95
C GLY A 132 3.86 -7.10 -18.34
N LYS A 133 2.88 -7.96 -18.70
CA LYS A 133 1.55 -7.54 -19.18
C LYS A 133 0.45 -7.99 -18.20
N ILE A 134 -0.25 -7.05 -17.62
CA ILE A 134 -1.32 -7.28 -16.65
C ILE A 134 -2.56 -7.94 -17.29
N LYS A 135 -2.79 -7.74 -18.58
CA LYS A 135 -3.98 -8.26 -19.32
C LYS A 135 -4.23 -9.77 -19.19
N GLU A 136 -3.21 -10.53 -18.84
CA GLU A 136 -3.32 -11.98 -18.68
C GLU A 136 -3.89 -12.41 -17.31
N TYR A 137 -3.98 -11.48 -16.37
CA TYR A 137 -4.51 -11.74 -15.02
C TYR A 137 -5.93 -11.20 -14.81
N ASP A 138 -6.47 -10.45 -15.76
CA ASP A 138 -7.74 -9.71 -15.65
C ASP A 138 -8.95 -10.67 -15.55
N ARG A 139 -9.31 -11.04 -14.33
CA ARG A 139 -10.56 -11.77 -14.04
C ARG A 139 -11.78 -10.88 -13.95
N ARG A 140 -11.63 -9.56 -13.77
CA ARG A 140 -12.73 -8.66 -13.43
C ARG A 140 -13.05 -7.60 -14.48
N LYS A 141 -12.36 -7.55 -15.62
CA LYS A 141 -12.51 -6.50 -16.65
C LYS A 141 -12.25 -5.07 -16.15
N GLU A 142 -11.93 -4.86 -14.91
CA GLU A 142 -11.56 -3.56 -14.37
C GLU A 142 -10.08 -3.33 -14.63
N ARG A 143 -9.75 -2.18 -15.21
CA ARG A 143 -8.37 -1.75 -15.41
C ARG A 143 -7.72 -1.68 -14.03
N MET A 144 -6.74 -2.54 -13.78
CA MET A 144 -5.88 -2.38 -12.63
C MET A 144 -5.00 -1.14 -12.86
N PRO A 145 -5.06 -0.13 -12.01
CA PRO A 145 -4.22 1.04 -12.16
C PRO A 145 -2.74 0.62 -12.01
N ILE A 146 -1.91 1.08 -12.93
CA ILE A 146 -0.47 0.97 -12.81
C ILE A 146 -0.04 2.13 -11.91
N LEU A 147 0.23 1.85 -10.64
CA LEU A 147 0.68 2.89 -9.72
C LEU A 147 2.04 3.42 -10.19
N GLN A 148 2.08 4.67 -10.55
CA GLN A 148 3.30 5.35 -10.98
C GLN A 148 4.23 5.54 -9.78
N PRO A 149 5.53 5.15 -9.86
CA PRO A 149 6.49 5.43 -8.81
C PRO A 149 6.63 6.94 -8.54
N LEU A 150 6.82 7.31 -7.28
CA LEU A 150 6.88 8.71 -6.83
C LEU A 150 7.94 9.53 -7.59
N GLU A 151 9.09 8.93 -7.85
CA GLU A 151 10.20 9.53 -8.59
C GLU A 151 9.86 9.88 -10.04
N ASN A 152 8.91 9.17 -10.63
CA ASN A 152 8.47 9.34 -12.01
C ASN A 152 7.24 10.25 -12.16
N MET A 153 6.67 10.73 -11.04
CA MET A 153 5.54 11.63 -11.08
C MET A 153 5.97 13.05 -11.45
N GLU A 154 5.18 13.70 -12.29
CA GLU A 154 5.32 15.13 -12.57
C GLU A 154 5.11 15.95 -11.29
N ARG A 155 5.87 17.03 -11.13
CA ARG A 155 5.77 17.94 -10.00
C ARG A 155 5.13 19.24 -10.39
N ILE A 156 4.11 19.66 -9.65
CA ILE A 156 3.44 20.94 -9.79
C ILE A 156 3.42 21.68 -8.45
N SER A 157 3.43 23.00 -8.46
CA SER A 157 3.31 23.77 -7.22
C SER A 157 1.88 23.77 -6.67
N ARG A 158 1.74 24.01 -5.36
CA ARG A 158 0.41 24.20 -4.73
C ARG A 158 -0.38 25.32 -5.42
N GLN A 159 0.30 26.39 -5.87
CA GLN A 159 -0.34 27.50 -6.57
C GLN A 159 -0.88 27.06 -7.94
N ALA A 160 -0.07 26.33 -8.72
CA ALA A 160 -0.52 25.82 -10.03
C ALA A 160 -1.72 24.88 -9.89
N LEU A 161 -1.78 24.06 -8.85
CA LEU A 161 -2.94 23.24 -8.55
C LEU A 161 -4.17 24.08 -8.20
N ALA A 162 -4.01 25.14 -7.40
CA ALA A 162 -5.10 26.04 -6.99
C ALA A 162 -5.69 26.80 -8.18
N ASP A 163 -4.83 27.25 -9.10
CA ASP A 163 -5.21 28.07 -10.25
C ASP A 163 -6.07 27.25 -11.24
N ASP A 164 -5.79 25.97 -11.43
CA ASP A 164 -6.46 25.15 -12.46
C ASP A 164 -6.86 23.75 -11.96
N LEU A 165 -7.42 23.68 -10.75
CA LEU A 165 -7.78 22.44 -10.08
C LEU A 165 -8.67 21.52 -10.92
N ASP A 166 -9.69 22.07 -11.60
CA ASP A 166 -10.63 21.26 -12.38
C ASP A 166 -9.92 20.57 -13.56
N THR A 167 -9.12 21.31 -14.33
CA THR A 167 -8.36 20.75 -15.45
C THR A 167 -7.34 19.71 -14.99
N VAL A 168 -6.69 19.95 -13.85
CA VAL A 168 -5.74 19.00 -13.26
C VAL A 168 -6.46 17.71 -12.85
N LEU A 169 -7.61 17.79 -12.17
CA LEU A 169 -8.41 16.62 -11.78
C LEU A 169 -8.87 15.80 -12.99
N GLU A 170 -9.31 16.48 -14.05
CA GLU A 170 -9.71 15.82 -15.29
C GLU A 170 -8.53 15.16 -16.01
N ARG A 171 -7.37 15.82 -16.03
CA ARG A 171 -6.15 15.28 -16.60
C ARG A 171 -5.71 14.01 -15.90
N ILE A 172 -5.58 14.01 -14.56
CA ILE A 172 -5.15 12.82 -13.81
C ILE A 172 -6.12 11.65 -13.97
N SER A 173 -7.43 11.95 -14.03
CA SER A 173 -8.45 10.91 -14.22
C SER A 173 -8.44 10.33 -15.64
N ARG A 174 -8.24 11.16 -16.67
CA ARG A 174 -8.20 10.73 -18.06
C ARG A 174 -6.93 9.96 -18.41
N GLU A 175 -5.79 10.45 -17.93
CA GLU A 175 -4.46 9.91 -18.25
C GLU A 175 -4.01 8.81 -17.28
N ASP A 176 -4.76 8.61 -16.18
CA ASP A 176 -4.46 7.65 -15.11
C ASP A 176 -3.06 7.87 -14.50
N ILE A 177 -2.70 9.13 -14.22
CA ILE A 177 -1.40 9.56 -13.71
C ILE A 177 -1.53 10.16 -12.31
N GLY A 178 -0.45 10.08 -11.53
CA GLY A 178 -0.28 10.82 -10.29
C GLY A 178 0.61 12.05 -10.46
N LEU A 179 0.39 13.06 -9.64
CA LEU A 179 1.18 14.28 -9.57
C LEU A 179 1.71 14.48 -8.15
N VAL A 180 2.94 14.93 -8.03
CA VAL A 180 3.50 15.40 -6.75
C VAL A 180 3.25 16.90 -6.65
N ILE A 181 2.61 17.31 -5.57
CA ILE A 181 2.38 18.71 -5.26
C ILE A 181 3.53 19.19 -4.38
N THR A 182 4.19 20.26 -4.81
CA THR A 182 5.34 20.81 -4.09
C THR A 182 5.02 22.12 -3.41
N GLU A 183 5.60 22.32 -2.24
CA GLU A 183 5.64 23.60 -1.55
C GLU A 183 7.10 23.99 -1.27
N GLU A 184 7.49 25.20 -1.65
CA GLU A 184 8.87 25.68 -1.52
C GLU A 184 9.93 24.71 -2.11
N GLY A 185 9.57 24.01 -3.19
CA GLY A 185 10.45 23.06 -3.87
C GLY A 185 10.60 21.70 -3.19
N LYS A 186 9.84 21.43 -2.11
CA LYS A 186 9.81 20.13 -1.44
C LYS A 186 8.54 19.36 -1.82
N ASP A 187 8.69 18.05 -2.01
CA ASP A 187 7.55 17.15 -2.21
C ASP A 187 6.71 17.12 -0.92
N ASP A 188 5.42 17.39 -1.05
CA ASP A 188 4.51 17.61 0.08
C ASP A 188 3.28 16.71 0.01
N LEU A 189 2.49 16.83 -1.07
CA LEU A 189 1.29 16.04 -1.28
C LEU A 189 1.38 15.26 -2.60
N VAL A 190 0.61 14.18 -2.69
CA VAL A 190 0.36 13.45 -3.94
C VAL A 190 -1.10 13.59 -4.30
N LEU A 191 -1.37 13.99 -5.53
CA LEU A 191 -2.69 13.97 -6.14
C LEU A 191 -2.75 12.83 -7.15
N CYS A 192 -3.70 11.91 -6.98
CA CYS A 192 -3.84 10.76 -7.85
C CYS A 192 -5.33 10.45 -8.14
N PRO A 193 -5.63 9.70 -9.21
CA PRO A 193 -7.00 9.27 -9.48
C PRO A 193 -7.58 8.44 -8.35
N ALA A 194 -8.87 8.61 -8.05
CA ALA A 194 -9.56 7.81 -7.05
C ALA A 194 -9.54 6.30 -7.38
N SER A 195 -9.44 5.95 -8.66
CA SER A 195 -9.32 4.57 -9.15
C SER A 195 -8.06 3.84 -8.67
N TRP A 196 -7.01 4.56 -8.23
CA TRP A 196 -5.79 3.94 -7.72
C TRP A 196 -5.99 3.28 -6.36
N PHE A 197 -6.96 3.73 -5.58
CA PHE A 197 -7.22 3.27 -4.23
C PHE A 197 -8.68 2.88 -4.11
N ASN A 198 -9.03 1.67 -4.48
CA ASN A 198 -10.28 1.09 -4.05
C ASN A 198 -10.15 0.57 -2.60
N LEU A 199 -11.27 0.33 -1.95
CA LEU A 199 -11.32 -0.14 -0.55
C LEU A 199 -10.50 -1.43 -0.32
N ASP A 200 -10.44 -2.29 -1.33
CA ASP A 200 -9.73 -3.57 -1.27
C ASP A 200 -8.20 -3.37 -1.19
N TYR A 201 -7.68 -2.24 -1.72
CA TYR A 201 -6.24 -2.03 -1.78
C TYR A 201 -5.58 -1.86 -0.40
N VAL A 202 -6.20 -1.11 0.51
CA VAL A 202 -5.64 -0.87 1.87
C VAL A 202 -5.67 -2.16 2.68
N ASP A 203 -6.73 -2.94 2.56
CA ASP A 203 -6.84 -4.24 3.20
C ASP A 203 -5.82 -5.23 2.64
N ASP A 204 -5.62 -5.23 1.33
CA ASP A 204 -4.62 -6.04 0.66
C ASP A 204 -3.19 -5.67 1.09
N PHE A 205 -2.89 -4.38 1.25
CA PHE A 205 -1.57 -3.93 1.70
C PHE A 205 -1.28 -4.41 3.12
N SER A 206 -2.22 -4.31 4.04
CA SER A 206 -2.12 -4.83 5.39
C SER A 206 -1.83 -6.35 5.39
N CYS A 207 -2.57 -7.11 4.58
CA CYS A 207 -2.36 -8.54 4.43
C CYS A 207 -0.97 -8.87 3.85
N VAL A 208 -0.51 -8.10 2.88
CA VAL A 208 0.81 -8.29 2.24
C VAL A 208 1.95 -7.97 3.20
N ILE A 209 1.86 -6.89 3.98
CA ILE A 209 2.83 -6.55 5.04
C ILE A 209 2.92 -7.69 6.06
N ASN A 210 1.78 -8.20 6.52
CA ASN A 210 1.77 -9.28 7.51
C ASN A 210 2.31 -10.60 6.94
N SER A 211 2.08 -10.89 5.67
CA SER A 211 2.67 -12.05 5.01
C SER A 211 4.18 -11.93 4.89
N ALA A 212 4.68 -10.76 4.51
CA ALA A 212 6.11 -10.48 4.45
C ALA A 212 6.77 -10.57 5.83
N LEU A 213 6.12 -10.03 6.87
CA LEU A 213 6.56 -10.15 8.26
C LEU A 213 6.71 -11.61 8.67
N ARG A 214 5.68 -12.43 8.45
CA ARG A 214 5.71 -13.87 8.81
C ARG A 214 6.76 -14.65 8.04
N TYR A 215 7.02 -14.29 6.78
CA TYR A 215 8.12 -14.84 6.01
C TYR A 215 9.45 -14.51 6.68
N ALA A 216 9.70 -13.23 6.93
CA ALA A 216 10.95 -12.75 7.47
C ALA A 216 11.26 -13.31 8.87
N MET A 217 10.23 -13.56 9.70
CA MET A 217 10.40 -14.18 11.02
C MET A 217 10.96 -15.62 10.94
N ARG A 218 10.85 -16.29 9.80
CA ARG A 218 11.20 -17.70 9.59
C ARG A 218 12.38 -17.91 8.66
N SER A 219 12.86 -16.86 8.03
CA SER A 219 13.96 -16.87 7.07
C SER A 219 15.12 -15.97 7.52
N GLU A 220 16.32 -16.22 7.01
CA GLU A 220 17.53 -15.40 7.24
C GLU A 220 18.18 -14.97 5.92
N ASP A 221 17.41 -14.96 4.85
CA ASP A 221 17.87 -14.55 3.53
C ASP A 221 17.89 -13.01 3.35
N GLU A 222 18.34 -12.57 2.19
CA GLU A 222 18.42 -11.16 1.83
C GLU A 222 17.02 -10.49 1.87
N GLU A 223 15.99 -11.20 1.44
CA GLU A 223 14.61 -10.69 1.45
C GLU A 223 14.12 -10.44 2.89
N SER A 224 14.45 -11.33 3.82
CA SER A 224 14.11 -11.15 5.24
C SER A 224 14.76 -9.92 5.83
N ALA A 225 16.05 -9.70 5.54
CA ALA A 225 16.77 -8.52 6.00
C ALA A 225 16.18 -7.23 5.41
N ALA A 226 15.83 -7.24 4.12
CA ALA A 226 15.21 -6.11 3.43
C ALA A 226 13.80 -5.82 3.98
N VAL A 227 13.01 -6.84 4.30
CA VAL A 227 11.69 -6.68 4.96
C VAL A 227 11.86 -5.98 6.32
N VAL A 228 12.79 -6.42 7.15
CA VAL A 228 13.06 -5.78 8.46
C VAL A 228 13.43 -4.32 8.28
N GLN A 229 14.31 -3.99 7.33
CA GLN A 229 14.70 -2.62 7.06
C GLN A 229 13.51 -1.77 6.58
N TYR A 230 12.67 -2.32 5.70
CA TYR A 230 11.46 -1.66 5.22
C TYR A 230 10.51 -1.37 6.38
N LEU A 231 10.22 -2.36 7.23
CA LEU A 231 9.33 -2.20 8.38
C LEU A 231 9.84 -1.15 9.36
N ARG A 232 11.15 -1.15 9.68
CA ARG A 232 11.77 -0.14 10.55
C ARG A 232 11.71 1.28 9.97
N ARG A 233 11.79 1.41 8.65
CA ARG A 233 11.74 2.71 7.98
C ARG A 233 10.33 3.29 7.93
N HIS A 234 9.33 2.45 7.76
CA HIS A 234 7.99 2.88 7.40
C HIS A 234 6.89 2.62 8.44
N TYR A 235 7.18 1.99 9.59
CA TYR A 235 6.16 1.65 10.58
C TYR A 235 5.35 2.86 11.08
N GLN A 236 5.96 4.04 11.12
CA GLN A 236 5.28 5.28 11.54
C GLN A 236 4.18 5.72 10.59
N LEU A 237 4.18 5.19 9.36
CA LEU A 237 3.24 5.53 8.30
C LEU A 237 2.15 4.47 8.13
N PHE A 238 2.23 3.37 8.87
CA PHE A 238 1.22 2.32 8.83
C PHE A 238 -0.02 2.76 9.60
N ASP A 239 -1.18 2.38 9.07
CA ASP A 239 -2.46 2.61 9.72
C ASP A 239 -2.66 1.73 10.96
N GLU A 240 -3.66 2.09 11.78
CA GLU A 240 -4.00 1.35 13.01
C GLU A 240 -4.27 -0.13 12.74
N LYS A 241 -4.95 -0.44 11.63
CA LYS A 241 -5.29 -1.82 11.25
C LYS A 241 -4.04 -2.65 10.94
N THR A 242 -3.15 -2.12 10.10
CA THR A 242 -1.89 -2.77 9.74
C THR A 242 -1.03 -3.03 10.98
N LEU A 243 -0.87 -2.03 11.84
CA LEU A 243 -0.11 -2.16 13.08
C LEU A 243 -0.76 -3.14 14.06
N SER A 244 -2.08 -3.09 14.25
CA SER A 244 -2.79 -4.01 15.16
C SER A 244 -2.60 -5.46 14.76
N VAL A 245 -2.73 -5.78 13.47
CA VAL A 245 -2.54 -7.15 12.99
C VAL A 245 -1.08 -7.57 13.10
N ALA A 246 -0.14 -6.69 12.77
CA ALA A 246 1.29 -6.97 12.89
C ALA A 246 1.72 -7.22 14.34
N VAL A 247 1.25 -6.40 15.29
CA VAL A 247 1.51 -6.58 16.74
C VAL A 247 0.93 -7.91 17.22
N ALA A 248 -0.31 -8.24 16.86
CA ALA A 248 -0.94 -9.49 17.25
C ALA A 248 -0.19 -10.73 16.69
N ASP A 249 0.29 -10.65 15.46
CA ASP A 249 1.08 -11.71 14.84
C ASP A 249 2.45 -11.89 15.53
N LEU A 250 3.16 -10.77 15.78
CA LEU A 250 4.42 -10.80 16.52
C LEU A 250 4.24 -11.36 17.92
N GLU A 251 3.18 -10.95 18.62
CA GLU A 251 2.89 -11.45 19.98
C GLU A 251 2.64 -12.95 19.99
N ARG A 252 1.82 -13.44 19.06
CA ARG A 252 1.53 -14.87 18.93
C ARG A 252 2.80 -15.67 18.64
N GLU A 253 3.60 -15.25 17.66
CA GLU A 253 4.78 -16.00 17.25
C GLU A 253 5.90 -15.94 18.30
N LEU A 254 6.06 -14.83 19.01
CA LEU A 254 7.06 -14.69 20.07
C LEU A 254 6.71 -15.47 21.34
N ASN A 255 5.42 -15.56 21.68
CA ASN A 255 4.95 -16.25 22.88
C ASN A 255 4.71 -17.75 22.68
N GLN A 256 4.28 -18.14 21.48
CA GLN A 256 3.97 -19.53 21.13
C GLN A 256 4.48 -19.87 19.73
N PRO A 257 5.78 -19.92 19.52
CA PRO A 257 6.32 -20.14 18.19
C PRO A 257 6.00 -21.57 17.71
N ILE A 258 5.26 -21.65 16.60
CA ILE A 258 5.00 -22.94 15.91
C ILE A 258 6.28 -23.42 15.22
N VAL A 259 7.13 -22.49 14.83
CA VAL A 259 8.40 -22.73 14.15
C VAL A 259 9.49 -21.91 14.85
N THR A 260 10.71 -22.41 14.87
CA THR A 260 11.85 -21.65 15.43
C THR A 260 11.99 -20.30 14.70
N LEU A 261 11.79 -19.24 15.45
CA LEU A 261 11.96 -17.89 14.94
C LEU A 261 13.45 -17.59 14.72
N LYS A 262 13.73 -16.93 13.61
CA LYS A 262 15.03 -16.37 13.33
C LYS A 262 15.15 -14.98 13.96
N GLN A 263 16.29 -14.67 14.55
CA GLN A 263 16.60 -13.38 15.16
C GLN A 263 15.50 -12.82 16.10
N PRO A 264 15.07 -13.55 17.14
CA PRO A 264 13.91 -13.18 17.96
C PRO A 264 14.03 -11.80 18.62
N GLN A 265 15.25 -11.31 18.84
CA GLN A 265 15.47 -9.98 19.41
C GLN A 265 15.02 -8.86 18.45
N VAL A 266 15.25 -9.01 17.16
CA VAL A 266 14.79 -8.06 16.13
C VAL A 266 13.27 -7.94 16.15
N TRP A 267 12.57 -9.06 16.32
CA TRP A 267 11.11 -9.09 16.34
C TRP A 267 10.52 -8.47 17.61
N LYS A 268 11.19 -8.62 18.75
CA LYS A 268 10.81 -7.93 19.99
C LYS A 268 10.95 -6.42 19.85
N GLU A 269 12.05 -5.95 19.26
CA GLU A 269 12.26 -4.53 18.99
C GLU A 269 11.18 -3.95 18.05
N LEU A 270 10.87 -4.66 16.95
CA LEU A 270 9.80 -4.24 16.03
C LEU A 270 8.43 -4.25 16.71
N GLN A 271 8.14 -5.25 17.54
CA GLN A 271 6.89 -5.30 18.29
C GLN A 271 6.72 -4.08 19.19
N GLU A 272 7.79 -3.68 19.88
CA GLU A 272 7.76 -2.50 20.75
C GLU A 272 7.53 -1.22 19.96
N LEU A 273 8.25 -1.03 18.83
CA LEU A 273 8.04 0.11 17.94
C LEU A 273 6.60 0.18 17.40
N PHE A 274 6.04 -0.96 17.01
CA PHE A 274 4.67 -1.02 16.47
C PHE A 274 3.63 -0.75 17.54
N ARG A 275 3.81 -1.25 18.77
CA ARG A 275 2.93 -0.96 19.91
C ARG A 275 2.94 0.51 20.26
N GLN A 276 4.13 1.09 20.37
CA GLN A 276 4.26 2.52 20.67
C GLN A 276 3.50 3.36 19.63
N ARG A 277 3.70 3.10 18.34
CA ARG A 277 3.00 3.84 17.28
C ARG A 277 1.48 3.60 17.30
N LEU A 278 1.05 2.38 17.57
CA LEU A 278 -0.37 2.04 17.70
C LEU A 278 -1.04 2.81 18.84
N ASP A 279 -0.37 2.95 19.97
CA ASP A 279 -0.86 3.69 21.13
C ASP A 279 -0.91 5.21 20.84
N GLU A 280 0.05 5.74 20.10
CA GLU A 280 0.03 7.13 19.60
C GLU A 280 -1.18 7.38 18.71
N LEU A 281 -1.42 6.52 17.70
CA LEU A 281 -2.57 6.65 16.79
C LEU A 281 -3.92 6.61 17.52
N ARG A 282 -4.02 5.78 18.56
CA ARG A 282 -5.24 5.67 19.38
C ARG A 282 -5.49 6.93 20.22
N LYS A 283 -4.43 7.54 20.74
CA LYS A 283 -4.51 8.83 21.45
C LYS A 283 -4.90 9.96 20.51
N GLU A 284 -4.25 10.06 19.35
CA GLU A 284 -4.59 11.04 18.32
C GLU A 284 -6.06 10.95 17.90
N SER A 285 -6.62 9.73 17.82
CA SER A 285 -8.03 9.50 17.46
C SER A 285 -8.99 9.89 18.58
N SER A 286 -8.64 9.70 19.86
CA SER A 286 -9.49 10.06 21.01
C SER A 286 -9.52 11.58 21.26
N GLU A 287 -8.40 12.27 21.10
CA GLU A 287 -8.32 13.73 21.25
C GLU A 287 -9.07 14.48 20.15
N GLY A 288 -9.13 13.92 18.94
CA GLY A 288 -9.89 14.47 17.81
C GLY A 288 -11.42 14.38 18.00
N GLU A 289 -11.92 13.41 18.79
CA GLU A 289 -13.35 13.26 19.10
C GLU A 289 -13.83 14.24 20.18
N GLU A 290 -12.98 14.62 21.14
CA GLU A 290 -13.35 15.55 22.22
C GLU A 290 -13.46 17.01 21.74
N THR A 291 -12.73 17.41 20.71
CA THR A 291 -12.77 18.78 20.17
C THR A 291 -14.00 19.08 19.31
N HIS A 292 -14.82 18.07 18.96
CA HIS A 292 -16.03 18.27 18.14
C HIS A 292 -17.33 18.30 18.95
N HIS A 293 -17.27 18.21 20.27
CA HIS A 293 -18.44 18.26 21.17
C HIS A 293 -18.42 19.46 22.14
N GLY A 294 -17.58 20.45 21.89
CA GLY A 294 -17.50 21.70 22.65
C GLY A 294 -18.23 22.88 21.98
#